data_5c53f7debbc243c7ba958db02bcfc258
#
_entry.id   5c53f7debbc243c7ba958db02bcfc258
#
_cell.length_a   1.000
_cell.length_b   1.000
_cell.length_c   1.000
_cell.angle_alpha   90.00
_cell.angle_beta   90.00
_cell.angle_gamma   90.00
#
_symmetry.space_group_name_H-M   'P 1'
#
loop_
_entity.id
_entity.type
_entity.pdbx_description
1 polymer ?
#
loop_
_entity_poly.entity_id
_entity_poly.type
_entity_poly.pdbx_seq_one_letter_code
_entity_poly.pdbx_strand_id
1 'polypeptide(L)'
;MKLSLRCASVAAGIGMAAGALATAAPASAAPAPVVAGYTHYAGSAEEAAANKAFFQAVLKSVAQKRAAHPHAASVTVTYDASGAPSFAQQIANSTSIWNSSVSNVKLQASSGGGDFSYREGNDSRGSYASTDGHGSGYVFLDYAQNQEYDSTRVTAHETGHVLGLPDHYEGPCSELMSGGGPGTSCTNPYPDANEKSRVNQLWANGFAKAVKSLEKSAKTG
;
A
#
# COMPACT_ATOMS: atom_id res chain seq x y z
N MET A 1 77.67 -17.81 -8.54
CA MET A 1 78.72 -18.08 -7.51
C MET A 1 78.11 -17.87 -6.14
N LYS A 2 78.21 -18.89 -5.31
CA LYS A 2 77.92 -19.00 -3.86
C LYS A 2 76.46 -19.12 -3.42
N LEU A 3 76.10 -20.34 -3.23
CA LEU A 3 75.21 -20.98 -2.27
C LEU A 3 75.49 -20.45 -0.84
N SER A 4 74.42 -20.29 -0.10
CA SER A 4 74.49 -20.45 1.37
C SER A 4 73.10 -20.87 1.87
N LEU A 5 72.98 -22.11 2.16
CA LEU A 5 72.03 -22.84 2.89
C LEU A 5 72.16 -22.55 4.38
N ARG A 6 71.11 -22.18 5.11
CA ARG A 6 71.05 -22.38 6.56
C ARG A 6 69.70 -22.87 7.01
N CYS A 7 69.80 -24.01 7.65
CA CYS A 7 68.73 -24.78 8.27
C CYS A 7 68.21 -24.16 9.58
N ALA A 8 67.01 -24.64 9.91
CA ALA A 8 66.46 -25.01 11.22
C ALA A 8 65.90 -23.90 12.11
N SER A 9 64.66 -23.95 12.47
CA SER A 9 64.23 -24.60 13.72
C SER A 9 62.70 -24.72 13.77
N VAL A 10 62.24 -25.93 14.05
CA VAL A 10 60.85 -26.29 14.36
C VAL A 10 60.59 -25.84 15.79
N ALA A 11 59.55 -25.02 16.00
CA ALA A 11 58.96 -24.84 17.30
C ALA A 11 57.47 -25.21 17.19
N ALA A 12 57.12 -26.34 17.77
CA ALA A 12 55.77 -26.82 17.93
C ALA A 12 55.07 -25.99 19.02
N GLY A 13 54.16 -25.10 18.62
CA GLY A 13 53.27 -24.39 19.55
C GLY A 13 51.88 -25.09 19.50
N ILE A 14 51.56 -25.76 20.60
CA ILE A 14 50.21 -26.29 20.83
C ILE A 14 49.32 -25.12 21.18
N GLY A 15 48.58 -24.57 20.21
CA GLY A 15 47.54 -23.58 20.42
C GLY A 15 46.19 -24.29 20.66
N MET A 16 45.70 -24.20 21.91
CA MET A 16 44.31 -24.58 22.23
C MET A 16 43.37 -23.67 21.47
N ALA A 17 42.64 -24.22 20.48
CA ALA A 17 41.53 -23.56 19.87
C ALA A 17 40.32 -23.62 20.81
N ALA A 18 40.04 -22.53 21.51
CA ALA A 18 38.78 -22.34 22.20
C ALA A 18 37.70 -22.16 21.13
N GLY A 19 36.96 -23.21 20.85
CA GLY A 19 35.78 -23.17 19.98
C GLY A 19 34.68 -22.32 20.62
N ALA A 20 34.49 -21.09 20.11
CA ALA A 20 33.30 -20.32 20.44
C ALA A 20 32.11 -20.98 19.72
N LEU A 21 31.28 -21.68 20.47
CA LEU A 21 29.96 -22.11 20.03
C LEU A 21 29.09 -20.85 19.84
N ALA A 22 29.04 -20.32 18.62
CA ALA A 22 28.06 -19.33 18.23
C ALA A 22 26.69 -20.02 18.24
N THR A 23 25.92 -19.81 19.29
CA THR A 23 24.50 -20.14 19.31
C THR A 23 23.80 -19.25 18.30
N ALA A 24 23.48 -19.79 17.12
CA ALA A 24 22.60 -19.16 16.18
C ALA A 24 21.23 -18.98 16.87
N ALA A 25 20.87 -17.74 17.19
CA ALA A 25 19.53 -17.43 17.61
C ALA A 25 18.56 -17.85 16.48
N PRO A 26 17.43 -18.52 16.79
CA PRO A 26 16.46 -18.84 15.77
C PRO A 26 16.00 -17.52 15.14
N ALA A 27 16.16 -17.39 13.82
CA ALA A 27 15.57 -16.32 13.07
C ALA A 27 14.05 -16.41 13.29
N SER A 28 13.50 -15.44 14.00
CA SER A 28 12.06 -15.30 14.12
C SER A 28 11.53 -15.14 12.69
N ALA A 29 10.82 -16.16 12.20
CA ALA A 29 10.11 -16.07 10.94
C ALA A 29 9.20 -14.84 11.04
N ALA A 30 9.37 -13.90 10.13
CA ALA A 30 8.44 -12.80 10.00
C ALA A 30 7.04 -13.40 9.83
N PRO A 31 6.01 -12.90 10.55
CA PRO A 31 4.66 -13.38 10.38
C PRO A 31 4.31 -13.31 8.89
N ALA A 32 3.74 -14.39 8.36
CA ALA A 32 3.28 -14.43 6.98
C ALA A 32 2.36 -13.20 6.73
N PRO A 33 2.49 -12.55 5.56
CA PRO A 33 1.66 -11.40 5.26
C PRO A 33 0.19 -11.79 5.38
N VAL A 34 -0.55 -11.08 6.25
CA VAL A 34 -1.99 -11.22 6.32
C VAL A 34 -2.49 -10.64 5.00
N VAL A 35 -2.99 -11.50 4.11
CA VAL A 35 -3.59 -11.05 2.86
C VAL A 35 -4.81 -10.23 3.25
N ALA A 36 -4.66 -8.91 3.24
CA ALA A 36 -5.78 -8.00 3.40
C ALA A 36 -6.68 -8.13 2.17
N GLY A 37 -7.98 -7.96 2.38
CA GLY A 37 -8.97 -8.21 1.33
C GLY A 37 -8.69 -7.45 0.04
N TYR A 38 -9.17 -7.99 -1.03
CA TYR A 38 -9.18 -7.36 -2.34
C TYR A 38 -10.41 -6.47 -2.48
N THR A 39 -10.23 -5.34 -3.13
CA THR A 39 -11.32 -4.46 -3.54
C THR A 39 -11.32 -4.40 -5.06
N HIS A 40 -12.49 -4.33 -5.68
CA HIS A 40 -12.63 -4.37 -7.13
C HIS A 40 -13.38 -3.13 -7.62
N TYR A 41 -13.04 -2.66 -8.81
CA TYR A 41 -13.72 -1.53 -9.42
C TYR A 41 -15.21 -1.82 -9.73
N ALA A 42 -15.52 -3.06 -10.10
CA ALA A 42 -16.88 -3.53 -10.32
C ALA A 42 -17.06 -4.82 -9.51
N GLY A 43 -17.53 -4.70 -8.28
CA GLY A 43 -17.66 -5.80 -7.34
C GLY A 43 -19.10 -6.09 -6.91
N SER A 44 -19.24 -7.09 -6.06
CA SER A 44 -20.51 -7.52 -5.48
C SER A 44 -20.57 -7.23 -3.97
N ALA A 45 -21.77 -7.32 -3.39
CA ALA A 45 -21.97 -7.18 -1.94
C ALA A 45 -21.19 -8.20 -1.10
N GLU A 46 -20.72 -9.31 -1.69
CA GLU A 46 -19.93 -10.35 -1.03
C GLU A 46 -18.52 -9.87 -0.66
N GLU A 47 -18.06 -8.77 -1.24
CA GLU A 47 -16.74 -8.16 -0.97
C GLU A 47 -16.71 -7.22 0.23
N ALA A 48 -17.85 -6.98 0.88
CA ALA A 48 -17.91 -6.06 2.03
C ALA A 48 -16.94 -6.46 3.18
N ALA A 49 -16.70 -7.76 3.40
CA ALA A 49 -15.74 -8.23 4.40
C ALA A 49 -14.29 -7.95 3.96
N ALA A 50 -13.99 -8.11 2.68
CA ALA A 50 -12.69 -7.81 2.11
C ALA A 50 -12.39 -6.30 2.17
N ASN A 51 -13.38 -5.47 1.82
CA ASN A 51 -13.31 -4.02 1.97
C ASN A 51 -13.06 -3.58 3.42
N LYS A 52 -13.72 -4.23 4.39
CA LYS A 52 -13.49 -3.93 5.81
C LYS A 52 -12.06 -4.28 6.24
N ALA A 53 -11.53 -5.42 5.83
CA ALA A 53 -10.16 -5.84 6.15
C ALA A 53 -9.14 -4.88 5.51
N PHE A 54 -9.34 -4.54 4.25
CA PHE A 54 -8.53 -3.55 3.54
C PHE A 54 -8.52 -2.20 4.27
N PHE A 55 -9.69 -1.69 4.63
CA PHE A 55 -9.81 -0.44 5.36
C PHE A 55 -9.06 -0.45 6.69
N GLN A 56 -9.19 -1.52 7.48
CA GLN A 56 -8.45 -1.65 8.74
C GLN A 56 -6.93 -1.70 8.53
N ALA A 57 -6.50 -2.33 7.45
CA ALA A 57 -5.11 -2.40 7.06
C ALA A 57 -4.52 -1.01 6.75
N VAL A 58 -5.25 -0.21 5.95
CA VAL A 58 -4.86 1.17 5.65
C VAL A 58 -4.83 2.02 6.92
N LEU A 59 -5.82 1.91 7.80
CA LEU A 59 -5.84 2.62 9.08
C LEU A 59 -4.60 2.33 9.92
N LYS A 60 -4.19 1.08 10.00
CA LYS A 60 -3.00 0.68 10.75
C LYS A 60 -1.73 1.29 10.15
N SER A 61 -1.59 1.28 8.82
CA SER A 61 -0.48 1.91 8.12
C SER A 61 -0.41 3.42 8.38
N VAL A 62 -1.55 4.12 8.29
CA VAL A 62 -1.64 5.55 8.61
C VAL A 62 -1.20 5.83 10.04
N ALA A 63 -1.68 5.05 11.00
CA ALA A 63 -1.32 5.22 12.41
C ALA A 63 0.19 5.05 12.63
N GLN A 64 0.84 4.10 11.97
CA GLN A 64 2.28 3.88 12.04
C GLN A 64 3.06 5.05 11.45
N LYS A 65 2.68 5.54 10.27
CA LYS A 65 3.30 6.70 9.62
C LYS A 65 3.17 7.97 10.47
N ARG A 66 2.01 8.19 11.08
CA ARG A 66 1.80 9.31 11.99
C ARG A 66 2.59 9.19 13.28
N ALA A 67 2.76 8.00 13.84
CA ALA A 67 3.60 7.77 15.00
C ALA A 67 5.09 8.07 14.71
N ALA A 68 5.55 7.76 13.49
CA ALA A 68 6.90 8.07 13.04
C ALA A 68 7.12 9.58 12.80
N HIS A 69 6.06 10.32 12.43
CA HIS A 69 6.13 11.73 12.06
C HIS A 69 5.03 12.56 12.76
N PRO A 70 5.03 12.68 14.10
CA PRO A 70 3.91 13.24 14.85
C PRO A 70 3.63 14.73 14.61
N HIS A 71 4.61 15.46 14.10
CA HIS A 71 4.52 16.90 13.81
C HIS A 71 4.38 17.24 12.32
N ALA A 72 4.34 16.23 11.44
CA ALA A 72 4.18 16.48 10.02
C ALA A 72 2.77 17.04 9.72
N ALA A 73 2.69 18.11 8.92
CA ALA A 73 1.41 18.69 8.49
C ALA A 73 0.61 17.71 7.63
N SER A 74 1.30 16.89 6.82
CA SER A 74 0.71 15.80 6.03
C SER A 74 1.58 14.56 6.10
N VAL A 75 1.00 13.39 5.79
CA VAL A 75 1.75 12.14 5.61
C VAL A 75 2.04 11.97 4.13
N THR A 76 3.27 11.68 3.77
CA THR A 76 3.63 11.29 2.41
C THR A 76 3.48 9.77 2.28
N VAL A 77 2.76 9.34 1.24
CA VAL A 77 2.65 7.95 0.79
C VAL A 77 3.36 7.84 -0.55
N THR A 78 4.39 7.03 -0.60
CA THR A 78 5.20 6.84 -1.80
C THR A 78 4.66 5.68 -2.64
N TYR A 79 4.77 5.78 -3.97
CA TYR A 79 4.38 4.70 -4.87
C TYR A 79 5.42 4.45 -5.97
N ASP A 80 5.50 3.20 -6.40
CA ASP A 80 6.27 2.78 -7.56
C ASP A 80 5.32 2.45 -8.72
N ALA A 81 5.43 3.19 -9.82
CA ALA A 81 4.63 3.00 -11.02
C ALA A 81 5.36 2.21 -12.12
N SER A 82 6.56 1.74 -11.88
CA SER A 82 7.38 1.05 -12.91
C SER A 82 6.75 -0.25 -13.42
N GLY A 83 5.88 -0.87 -12.62
CA GLY A 83 5.13 -2.07 -12.98
C GLY A 83 3.84 -1.80 -13.79
N ALA A 84 3.52 -0.54 -14.11
CA ALA A 84 2.34 -0.16 -14.90
C ALA A 84 2.64 0.97 -15.90
N PRO A 85 3.61 0.77 -16.82
CA PRO A 85 4.04 1.82 -17.75
C PRO A 85 2.95 2.26 -18.72
N SER A 86 2.01 1.39 -19.11
CA SER A 86 0.90 1.72 -20.01
C SER A 86 -0.09 2.71 -19.38
N PHE A 87 -0.14 2.75 -18.04
CA PHE A 87 -1.02 3.63 -17.27
C PHE A 87 -0.30 4.81 -16.61
N ALA A 88 0.94 5.12 -17.04
CA ALA A 88 1.74 6.18 -16.42
C ALA A 88 1.00 7.53 -16.36
N GLN A 89 0.26 7.89 -17.41
CA GLN A 89 -0.53 9.13 -17.46
C GLN A 89 -1.72 9.09 -16.49
N GLN A 90 -2.44 7.97 -16.43
CA GLN A 90 -3.59 7.79 -15.53
C GLN A 90 -3.15 7.83 -14.07
N ILE A 91 -2.02 7.22 -13.75
CA ILE A 91 -1.41 7.26 -12.41
C ILE A 91 -1.01 8.69 -12.04
N ALA A 92 -0.39 9.43 -12.96
CA ALA A 92 -0.05 10.84 -12.74
C ALA A 92 -1.29 11.71 -12.54
N ASN A 93 -2.34 11.49 -13.33
CA ASN A 93 -3.63 12.17 -13.20
C ASN A 93 -4.28 11.84 -11.83
N SER A 94 -4.37 10.56 -11.47
CA SER A 94 -4.89 10.11 -10.16
C SER A 94 -4.13 10.78 -9.00
N THR A 95 -2.80 10.79 -9.06
CA THR A 95 -1.96 11.47 -8.06
C THR A 95 -2.30 12.96 -7.95
N SER A 96 -2.43 13.66 -9.09
CA SER A 96 -2.80 15.08 -9.11
C SER A 96 -4.19 15.32 -8.53
N ILE A 97 -5.18 14.48 -8.89
CA ILE A 97 -6.55 14.54 -8.38
C ILE A 97 -6.55 14.41 -6.86
N TRP A 98 -5.93 13.35 -6.32
CA TRP A 98 -5.89 13.13 -4.88
C TRP A 98 -5.10 14.21 -4.15
N ASN A 99 -3.94 14.61 -4.65
CA ASN A 99 -3.11 15.66 -4.05
C ASN A 99 -3.77 17.04 -4.02
N SER A 100 -4.65 17.33 -4.96
CA SER A 100 -5.44 18.56 -4.97
C SER A 100 -6.72 18.46 -4.12
N SER A 101 -7.23 17.24 -3.90
CA SER A 101 -8.50 17.00 -3.21
C SER A 101 -8.37 16.91 -1.69
N VAL A 102 -7.20 16.49 -1.17
CA VAL A 102 -6.97 16.26 0.26
C VAL A 102 -5.68 16.93 0.74
N SER A 103 -5.65 17.30 2.04
CA SER A 103 -4.55 18.06 2.64
C SER A 103 -3.65 17.22 3.55
N ASN A 104 -4.21 16.21 4.23
CA ASN A 104 -3.53 15.48 5.30
C ASN A 104 -2.66 14.29 4.80
N VAL A 105 -2.76 13.96 3.54
CA VAL A 105 -1.92 12.98 2.85
C VAL A 105 -1.51 13.50 1.49
N LYS A 106 -0.29 13.13 1.06
CA LYS A 106 0.23 13.41 -0.28
C LYS A 106 0.81 12.16 -0.89
N LEU A 107 0.48 11.91 -2.14
CA LEU A 107 1.03 10.83 -2.94
C LEU A 107 2.29 11.33 -3.66
N GLN A 108 3.34 10.54 -3.66
CA GLN A 108 4.60 10.88 -4.30
C GLN A 108 5.17 9.66 -5.03
N ALA A 109 5.52 9.86 -6.30
CA ALA A 109 6.24 8.83 -7.06
C ALA A 109 7.62 8.57 -6.46
N SER A 110 8.04 7.31 -6.47
CA SER A 110 9.34 6.85 -6.03
C SER A 110 9.98 5.99 -7.13
N SER A 111 11.29 6.04 -7.26
CA SER A 111 12.06 5.16 -8.13
C SER A 111 12.70 4.05 -7.30
N GLY A 112 12.29 2.80 -7.54
CA GLY A 112 12.87 1.65 -6.85
C GLY A 112 12.21 1.33 -5.51
N GLY A 113 10.89 1.22 -5.52
CA GLY A 113 10.05 0.84 -4.40
C GLY A 113 9.27 2.01 -3.80
N GLY A 114 8.21 1.70 -3.08
CA GLY A 114 7.32 2.66 -2.45
C GLY A 114 6.53 1.98 -1.33
N ASP A 115 5.65 2.72 -0.69
CA ASP A 115 4.70 2.15 0.27
C ASP A 115 3.73 1.20 -0.44
N PHE A 116 3.39 1.51 -1.69
CA PHE A 116 2.65 0.63 -2.59
C PHE A 116 3.20 0.72 -4.02
N SER A 117 2.73 -0.18 -4.90
CA SER A 117 3.11 -0.19 -6.31
C SER A 117 1.89 -0.27 -7.22
N TYR A 118 2.04 0.20 -8.45
CA TYR A 118 1.09 -0.08 -9.52
C TYR A 118 1.59 -1.24 -10.38
N ARG A 119 0.66 -2.06 -10.83
CA ARG A 119 0.87 -3.21 -11.74
C ARG A 119 -0.18 -3.18 -12.82
N GLU A 120 0.11 -3.80 -13.94
CA GLU A 120 -0.82 -3.88 -15.05
C GLU A 120 -0.85 -5.28 -15.66
N GLY A 121 -1.91 -5.63 -16.36
CA GLY A 121 -2.04 -6.91 -17.03
C GLY A 121 -3.47 -7.23 -17.43
N ASN A 122 -3.74 -8.52 -17.58
CA ASN A 122 -5.09 -9.04 -17.78
C ASN A 122 -5.46 -9.88 -16.56
N ASP A 123 -6.57 -9.55 -15.93
CA ASP A 123 -7.14 -10.32 -14.81
C ASP A 123 -8.66 -10.36 -14.95
N SER A 124 -9.25 -11.54 -14.87
CA SER A 124 -10.71 -11.72 -14.97
C SER A 124 -11.49 -11.01 -13.86
N ARG A 125 -10.82 -10.59 -12.80
CA ARG A 125 -11.39 -9.79 -11.71
C ARG A 125 -11.51 -8.31 -12.06
N GLY A 126 -10.86 -7.86 -13.13
CA GLY A 126 -10.70 -6.45 -13.44
C GLY A 126 -9.58 -5.79 -12.64
N SER A 127 -9.63 -4.47 -12.50
CA SER A 127 -8.71 -3.69 -11.66
C SER A 127 -9.09 -3.83 -10.19
N TYR A 128 -8.08 -3.80 -9.32
CA TYR A 128 -8.28 -3.92 -7.87
C TYR A 128 -7.11 -3.36 -7.08
N ALA A 129 -7.35 -3.04 -5.82
CA ALA A 129 -6.30 -2.73 -4.86
C ALA A 129 -6.13 -3.88 -3.85
N SER A 130 -4.90 -4.14 -3.45
CA SER A 130 -4.52 -5.14 -2.44
C SER A 130 -3.44 -4.59 -1.52
N THR A 131 -3.57 -4.79 -0.21
CA THR A 131 -2.58 -4.34 0.78
C THR A 131 -2.40 -5.36 1.89
N ASP A 132 -1.19 -5.48 2.44
CA ASP A 132 -0.85 -6.34 3.57
C ASP A 132 -1.12 -5.70 4.93
N GLY A 133 -1.64 -4.48 4.96
CA GLY A 133 -1.94 -3.76 6.18
C GLY A 133 -0.75 -3.08 6.86
N HIS A 134 0.40 -3.06 6.21
CA HIS A 134 1.61 -2.40 6.70
C HIS A 134 2.09 -1.25 5.82
N GLY A 135 1.21 -0.73 4.95
CA GLY A 135 1.55 0.29 3.97
C GLY A 135 2.24 -0.29 2.73
N SER A 136 2.46 -1.59 2.70
CA SER A 136 2.83 -2.32 1.50
C SER A 136 1.58 -2.82 0.81
N GLY A 137 1.60 -2.82 -0.50
CA GLY A 137 0.49 -3.30 -1.29
C GLY A 137 0.67 -2.95 -2.75
N TYR A 138 -0.38 -3.14 -3.52
CA TYR A 138 -0.37 -2.76 -4.91
C TYR A 138 -1.78 -2.47 -5.42
N VAL A 139 -1.83 -1.65 -6.45
CA VAL A 139 -2.97 -1.46 -7.33
C VAL A 139 -2.68 -2.22 -8.61
N PHE A 140 -3.61 -3.06 -9.03
CA PHE A 140 -3.56 -3.75 -10.31
C PHE A 140 -4.54 -3.10 -11.28
N LEU A 141 -4.08 -2.75 -12.47
CA LEU A 141 -4.86 -2.12 -13.52
C LEU A 141 -5.05 -3.13 -14.67
N ASP A 142 -6.29 -3.56 -14.86
CA ASP A 142 -6.67 -4.51 -15.90
C ASP A 142 -6.85 -3.81 -17.23
N TYR A 143 -6.26 -4.35 -18.30
CA TYR A 143 -6.31 -3.72 -19.62
C TYR A 143 -7.73 -3.68 -20.19
N ALA A 144 -8.49 -4.77 -20.08
CA ALA A 144 -9.81 -4.85 -20.66
C ALA A 144 -10.78 -3.90 -19.97
N GLN A 145 -10.78 -3.88 -18.64
CA GLN A 145 -11.62 -2.98 -17.87
C GLN A 145 -11.28 -1.50 -18.11
N ASN A 146 -10.01 -1.16 -18.25
CA ASN A 146 -9.58 0.22 -18.55
C ASN A 146 -9.87 0.65 -20.00
N GLN A 147 -10.21 -0.28 -20.90
CA GLN A 147 -10.77 0.02 -22.22
C GLN A 147 -12.29 0.20 -22.19
N GLU A 148 -12.96 -0.47 -21.26
CA GLU A 148 -14.42 -0.41 -21.11
C GLU A 148 -14.87 0.84 -20.34
N TYR A 149 -14.16 1.18 -19.25
CA TYR A 149 -14.45 2.32 -18.37
C TYR A 149 -13.46 3.46 -18.57
N ASP A 150 -13.77 4.65 -18.03
CA ASP A 150 -12.80 5.75 -17.99
C ASP A 150 -11.57 5.36 -17.15
N SER A 151 -10.44 5.22 -17.81
CA SER A 151 -9.21 4.69 -17.20
C SER A 151 -8.64 5.59 -16.10
N THR A 152 -8.85 6.93 -16.18
CA THR A 152 -8.45 7.84 -15.10
C THR A 152 -9.34 7.65 -13.88
N ARG A 153 -10.64 7.45 -14.09
CA ARG A 153 -11.59 7.14 -13.01
C ARG A 153 -11.24 5.81 -12.34
N VAL A 154 -10.98 4.74 -13.12
CA VAL A 154 -10.55 3.44 -12.58
C VAL A 154 -9.32 3.61 -11.70
N THR A 155 -8.28 4.25 -12.23
CA THR A 155 -7.02 4.45 -11.51
C THR A 155 -7.20 5.30 -10.23
N ALA A 156 -8.02 6.37 -10.30
CA ALA A 156 -8.29 7.22 -9.14
C ALA A 156 -9.10 6.49 -8.06
N HIS A 157 -10.05 5.63 -8.46
CA HIS A 157 -10.85 4.78 -7.58
C HIS A 157 -9.96 3.79 -6.82
N GLU A 158 -9.15 3.00 -7.53
CA GLU A 158 -8.24 2.04 -6.90
C GLU A 158 -7.22 2.73 -5.97
N THR A 159 -6.78 3.93 -6.32
CA THR A 159 -5.95 4.76 -5.44
C THR A 159 -6.73 5.21 -4.18
N GLY A 160 -8.04 5.43 -4.30
CA GLY A 160 -8.93 5.75 -3.18
C GLY A 160 -8.93 4.67 -2.10
N HIS A 161 -8.84 3.41 -2.50
CA HIS A 161 -8.68 2.30 -1.56
C HIS A 161 -7.36 2.37 -0.79
N VAL A 162 -6.27 2.71 -1.45
CA VAL A 162 -4.97 2.93 -0.77
C VAL A 162 -5.08 4.06 0.26
N LEU A 163 -5.93 5.04 0.02
CA LEU A 163 -6.20 6.15 0.94
C LEU A 163 -7.25 5.82 2.02
N GLY A 164 -7.82 4.61 2.01
CA GLY A 164 -8.70 4.09 3.06
C GLY A 164 -10.19 4.23 2.79
N LEU A 165 -10.59 4.44 1.55
CA LEU A 165 -12.01 4.45 1.19
C LEU A 165 -12.48 3.04 0.80
N PRO A 166 -13.62 2.56 1.32
CA PRO A 166 -14.27 1.35 0.85
C PRO A 166 -15.09 1.63 -0.42
N ASP A 167 -15.45 0.58 -1.12
CA ASP A 167 -16.41 0.65 -2.21
C ASP A 167 -17.81 1.08 -1.77
N HIS A 168 -18.53 1.74 -2.67
CA HIS A 168 -19.93 2.10 -2.54
C HIS A 168 -20.66 1.97 -3.90
N TYR A 169 -20.75 0.75 -4.43
CA TYR A 169 -21.23 0.46 -5.80
C TYR A 169 -22.63 0.98 -6.12
N GLU A 170 -23.48 1.20 -5.11
CA GLU A 170 -24.84 1.75 -5.27
C GLU A 170 -24.82 3.29 -5.39
N GLY A 171 -23.67 3.93 -5.24
CA GLY A 171 -23.52 5.38 -5.30
C GLY A 171 -23.67 5.93 -6.72
N PRO A 172 -23.94 7.25 -6.83
CA PRO A 172 -24.02 7.93 -8.12
C PRO A 172 -22.64 8.14 -8.74
N CYS A 173 -22.60 8.52 -10.02
CA CYS A 173 -21.35 8.86 -10.72
C CYS A 173 -20.53 10.00 -10.07
N SER A 174 -21.17 10.85 -9.25
CA SER A 174 -20.48 11.91 -8.49
C SER A 174 -19.61 11.38 -7.35
N GLU A 175 -19.85 10.17 -6.88
CA GLU A 175 -19.00 9.45 -5.93
C GLU A 175 -17.96 8.64 -6.70
N LEU A 176 -16.68 8.84 -6.38
CA LEU A 176 -15.60 8.10 -7.02
C LEU A 176 -15.64 6.62 -6.63
N MET A 177 -15.93 6.34 -5.35
CA MET A 177 -15.96 4.98 -4.80
C MET A 177 -17.20 4.18 -5.19
N SER A 178 -18.10 4.75 -6.00
CA SER A 178 -19.15 3.97 -6.68
C SER A 178 -18.59 3.07 -7.79
N GLY A 179 -17.32 3.26 -8.15
CA GLY A 179 -16.61 2.44 -9.12
C GLY A 179 -17.32 2.32 -10.45
N GLY A 180 -17.49 1.10 -10.92
CA GLY A 180 -18.25 0.75 -12.13
C GLY A 180 -19.77 0.72 -11.95
N GLY A 181 -20.31 0.87 -10.72
CA GLY A 181 -21.74 0.81 -10.43
C GLY A 181 -22.61 1.72 -11.29
N PRO A 182 -22.25 2.99 -11.53
CA PRO A 182 -23.00 3.88 -12.42
C PRO A 182 -22.91 3.55 -13.92
N GLY A 183 -22.10 2.57 -14.31
CA GLY A 183 -21.90 2.14 -15.69
C GLY A 183 -20.79 2.89 -16.43
N THR A 184 -20.54 2.45 -17.67
CA THR A 184 -19.40 2.88 -18.50
C THR A 184 -19.48 4.34 -18.97
N SER A 185 -20.64 4.96 -18.91
CA SER A 185 -20.81 6.39 -19.24
C SER A 185 -20.33 7.33 -18.13
N CYS A 186 -20.02 6.80 -16.94
CA CYS A 186 -19.52 7.60 -15.83
C CYS A 186 -18.02 7.85 -15.99
N THR A 187 -17.64 9.10 -16.23
CA THR A 187 -16.26 9.52 -16.46
C THR A 187 -15.70 10.46 -15.37
N ASN A 188 -16.43 10.68 -14.27
CA ASN A 188 -15.96 11.55 -13.19
C ASN A 188 -14.81 10.88 -12.38
N PRO A 189 -13.56 11.36 -12.44
CA PRO A 189 -12.44 10.78 -11.71
C PRO A 189 -12.20 11.44 -10.34
N TYR A 190 -13.05 12.39 -9.94
CA TYR A 190 -12.84 13.18 -8.72
C TYR A 190 -13.62 12.60 -7.54
N PRO A 191 -13.00 12.49 -6.35
CA PRO A 191 -13.71 12.17 -5.13
C PRO A 191 -14.71 13.27 -4.78
N ASP A 192 -15.85 12.89 -4.20
CA ASP A 192 -16.87 13.82 -3.72
C ASP A 192 -16.45 14.51 -2.40
N ALA A 193 -17.31 15.34 -1.85
CA ALA A 193 -17.02 16.08 -0.60
C ALA A 193 -16.91 15.15 0.62
N ASN A 194 -17.71 14.07 0.66
CA ASN A 194 -17.70 13.11 1.76
C ASN A 194 -16.43 12.25 1.72
N GLU A 195 -16.06 11.78 0.53
CA GLU A 195 -14.85 11.01 0.29
C GLU A 195 -13.59 11.81 0.66
N LYS A 196 -13.50 13.09 0.23
CA LYS A 196 -12.42 14.01 0.62
C LYS A 196 -12.36 14.22 2.13
N SER A 197 -13.51 14.45 2.76
CA SER A 197 -13.60 14.65 4.20
C SER A 197 -13.13 13.39 4.94
N ARG A 198 -13.57 12.22 4.49
CA ARG A 198 -13.21 10.94 5.10
C ARG A 198 -11.71 10.66 5.01
N VAL A 199 -11.09 10.84 3.84
CA VAL A 199 -9.63 10.72 3.69
C VAL A 199 -8.93 11.72 4.61
N ASN A 200 -9.31 12.99 4.61
CA ASN A 200 -8.69 13.98 5.49
C ASN A 200 -8.82 13.61 6.98
N GLN A 201 -9.96 13.06 7.42
CA GLN A 201 -10.14 12.60 8.80
C GLN A 201 -9.24 11.40 9.12
N LEU A 202 -9.17 10.42 8.21
CA LEU A 202 -8.32 9.24 8.37
C LEU A 202 -6.84 9.61 8.51
N TRP A 203 -6.39 10.61 7.78
CA TRP A 203 -5.00 11.04 7.72
C TRP A 203 -4.66 12.23 8.64
N ALA A 204 -5.60 12.72 9.46
CA ALA A 204 -5.41 13.84 10.39
C ALA A 204 -4.47 13.51 11.57
N ASN A 205 -3.84 14.55 12.13
CA ASN A 205 -3.16 14.44 13.42
C ASN A 205 -4.18 14.13 14.53
N GLY A 206 -3.96 13.06 15.30
CA GLY A 206 -4.89 12.62 16.35
C GLY A 206 -5.68 11.36 16.00
N PHE A 207 -5.44 10.81 14.84
CA PHE A 207 -6.05 9.58 14.34
C PHE A 207 -5.98 8.38 15.32
N ALA A 208 -4.93 8.27 16.14
CA ALA A 208 -4.83 7.24 17.18
C ALA A 208 -6.03 7.21 18.16
N LYS A 209 -6.69 8.36 18.37
CA LYS A 209 -7.93 8.42 19.17
C LYS A 209 -9.13 7.88 18.39
N ALA A 210 -9.22 8.16 17.09
CA ALA A 210 -10.29 7.69 16.23
C ALA A 210 -10.22 6.16 16.02
N VAL A 211 -9.03 5.61 15.80
CA VAL A 211 -8.82 4.14 15.73
C VAL A 211 -9.24 3.46 17.03
N LYS A 212 -8.82 3.97 18.19
CA LYS A 212 -9.24 3.41 19.48
C LYS A 212 -10.75 3.48 19.69
N SER A 213 -11.43 4.51 19.20
CA SER A 213 -12.89 4.60 19.29
C SER A 213 -13.59 3.60 18.38
N LEU A 214 -13.07 3.36 17.17
CA LEU A 214 -13.60 2.37 16.24
C LEU A 214 -13.36 0.94 16.72
N GLU A 215 -12.18 0.65 17.28
CA GLU A 215 -11.88 -0.64 17.90
C GLU A 215 -12.77 -0.92 19.12
N LYS A 216 -13.10 0.11 19.89
CA LYS A 216 -14.03 -0.01 21.01
C LYS A 216 -15.45 -0.30 20.54
N SER A 217 -15.92 0.37 19.50
CA SER A 217 -17.26 0.14 18.92
C SER A 217 -17.39 -1.25 18.28
N ALA A 218 -16.32 -1.78 17.68
CA ALA A 218 -16.31 -3.10 17.07
C ALA A 218 -16.29 -4.26 18.10
N LYS A 219 -15.92 -3.97 19.36
CA LYS A 219 -15.91 -4.97 20.45
C LYS A 219 -17.22 -4.98 21.27
N THR A 220 -18.08 -4.02 21.07
CA THR A 220 -19.35 -3.86 21.84
C THR A 220 -20.60 -4.13 20.99
N GLY A 221 -20.47 -4.49 19.74
CA GLY A 221 -21.52 -4.96 18.84
C GLY A 221 -21.27 -6.39 18.39
#